data_5d9b9fde86544d1be67bf6c4e7dc2913
#
_entry.id   5d9b9fde86544d1be67bf6c4e7dc2913
#
_cell.length_a   1.000
_cell.length_b   1.000
_cell.length_c   1.000
_cell.angle_alpha   90.00
_cell.angle_beta   90.00
_cell.angle_gamma   90.00
#
_symmetry.space_group_name_H-M   'P 1'
#
loop_
_entity.id
_entity.type
_entity.pdbx_description
1 polymer ?
#
loop_
_entity_poly.entity_id
_entity_poly.type
_entity_poly.pdbx_seq_one_letter_code
_entity_poly.pdbx_strand_id
1 'polypeptide(L)'
;MATLAKEDHVTAPPAAKKVNFILTERGYNDLLSLSKETMKSMTELLRLGLGLVRIAIEAEKRGQRLIVTSAEGDPVKEILLPS
;
A
#
# COMPACT_ATOMS: atom_id res chain seq x y z
N MET A 1 3.21 17.99 24.80
CA MET A 1 3.09 17.67 24.33
C MET A 1 3.11 18.00 23.63
N ALA A 2 3.04 17.82 23.50
CA ALA A 2 3.06 17.63 22.82
C ALA A 2 3.35 17.74 22.11
N THR A 3 3.60 17.76 22.07
CA THR A 3 3.82 17.54 21.45
C THR A 3 3.91 17.52 20.75
N LEU A 4 4.08 17.59 20.64
CA LEU A 4 4.12 17.28 20.05
C LEU A 4 3.99 17.36 19.42
N ALA A 5 4.06 17.50 19.38
CA ALA A 5 3.90 17.16 18.90
C ALA A 5 3.75 17.10 18.28
N LYS A 6 3.96 17.16 18.11
CA LYS A 6 3.75 16.75 17.67
C LYS A 6 3.44 16.57 17.07
N GLU A 7 3.59 16.41 16.87
CA GLU A 7 3.31 15.91 16.43
C GLU A 7 2.70 15.84 15.93
N ASP A 8 2.66 16.01 15.71
CA ASP A 8 2.03 15.65 15.26
C ASP A 8 1.14 15.56 15.30
N HIS A 9 1.13 16.09 15.38
CA HIS A 9 0.23 15.68 15.54
C HIS A 9 -0.63 14.77 14.96
N VAL A 10 -0.36 14.17 14.31
CA VAL A 10 -1.04 12.94 13.91
C VAL A 10 -1.10 12.03 15.10
N THR A 11 -2.28 11.67 15.46
CA THR A 11 -2.48 10.77 16.57
C THR A 11 -2.34 9.34 16.07
N ALA A 12 -1.18 8.75 16.24
CA ALA A 12 -0.99 7.35 15.91
C ALA A 12 -1.64 6.49 16.99
N PRO A 13 -2.16 5.28 16.63
CA PRO A 13 -2.64 4.35 17.64
C PRO A 13 -1.52 4.01 18.62
N PRO A 14 -1.86 3.67 19.89
CA PRO A 14 -0.80 3.40 20.88
C PRO A 14 0.15 2.28 20.50
N ALA A 15 -0.30 1.32 19.68
CA ALA A 15 0.53 0.20 19.25
C ALA A 15 1.30 0.50 17.96
N ALA A 16 1.17 1.72 17.43
CA ALA A 16 1.83 2.07 16.17
C ALA A 16 3.34 2.12 16.33
N LYS A 17 4.03 1.70 15.29
CA LYS A 17 5.48 1.76 15.23
C LYS A 17 5.88 2.60 14.05
N LYS A 18 6.99 3.32 14.21
CA LYS A 18 7.52 4.13 13.14
C LYS A 18 8.47 3.30 12.30
N VAL A 19 8.32 3.37 10.98
CA VAL A 19 9.16 2.63 10.03
C VAL A 19 9.69 3.60 8.99
N ASN A 20 10.94 3.43 8.62
CA ASN A 20 11.56 4.24 7.57
C ASN A 20 11.85 3.35 6.37
N PHE A 21 11.63 3.90 5.18
CA PHE A 21 11.89 3.20 3.92
C PHE A 21 12.89 3.97 3.09
N ILE A 22 13.73 3.23 2.38
CA ILE A 22 14.61 3.83 1.38
C ILE A 22 14.07 3.42 0.02
N LEU A 23 13.68 4.39 -0.77
CA LEU A 23 13.14 4.16 -2.10
C LEU A 23 14.10 4.70 -3.14
N THR A 24 14.12 4.08 -4.32
CA THR A 24 14.81 4.68 -5.45
C THR A 24 14.07 5.97 -5.82
N GLU A 25 14.73 6.82 -6.58
CA GLU A 25 14.10 8.05 -7.05
C GLU A 25 12.81 7.75 -7.80
N ARG A 26 12.86 6.73 -8.65
CA ARG A 26 11.70 6.31 -9.43
C ARG A 26 10.57 5.84 -8.52
N GLY A 27 10.89 5.00 -7.53
CA GLY A 27 9.89 4.50 -6.59
C GLY A 27 9.26 5.63 -5.79
N TYR A 28 10.07 6.59 -5.37
CA TYR A 28 9.55 7.73 -4.65
C TYR A 28 8.60 8.56 -5.52
N ASN A 29 9.00 8.80 -6.77
CA ASN A 29 8.18 9.59 -7.69
C ASN A 29 6.88 8.87 -8.03
N ASP A 30 6.91 7.55 -8.16
CA ASP A 30 5.70 6.76 -8.38
C ASP A 30 4.74 6.89 -7.21
N LEU A 31 5.27 6.78 -5.98
CA LEU A 31 4.47 6.90 -4.78
C LEU A 31 3.87 8.30 -4.68
N LEU A 32 4.66 9.32 -4.98
CA LEU A 32 4.20 10.69 -4.96
C LEU A 32 3.09 10.93 -5.98
N SER A 33 3.24 10.38 -7.18
CA SER A 33 2.23 10.49 -8.22
C SER A 33 0.91 9.85 -7.78
N LEU A 34 1.00 8.65 -7.21
CA LEU A 34 -0.18 7.96 -6.70
C LEU A 34 -0.85 8.75 -5.58
N SER A 35 -0.05 9.36 -4.72
CA SER A 35 -0.58 10.18 -3.64
C SER A 35 -1.39 11.35 -4.19
N LYS A 36 -0.87 12.02 -5.19
CA LYS A 36 -1.56 13.14 -5.81
C LYS A 36 -2.81 12.69 -6.55
N GLU A 37 -2.70 11.60 -7.28
CA GLU A 37 -3.79 11.09 -8.10
C GLU A 37 -4.97 10.63 -7.26
N THR A 38 -4.69 10.01 -6.11
CA THR A 38 -5.72 9.44 -5.26
C THR A 38 -6.15 10.36 -4.13
N MET A 39 -5.44 11.47 -3.94
CA MET A 39 -5.68 12.38 -2.82
C MET A 39 -5.49 11.69 -1.48
N LYS A 40 -4.63 10.70 -1.43
CA LYS A 40 -4.30 9.96 -0.21
C LYS A 40 -2.86 10.23 0.20
N SER A 41 -2.59 10.17 1.49
CA SER A 41 -1.23 10.33 1.98
C SER A 41 -0.40 9.10 1.61
N MET A 42 0.91 9.27 1.62
CA MET A 42 1.82 8.15 1.35
C MET A 42 1.62 7.03 2.37
N THR A 43 1.36 7.39 3.62
CA THR A 43 1.09 6.41 4.67
C THR A 43 -0.16 5.60 4.38
N GLU A 44 -1.21 6.27 3.91
CA GLU A 44 -2.44 5.57 3.54
C GLU A 44 -2.22 4.63 2.38
N LEU A 45 -1.45 5.07 1.38
CA LEU A 45 -1.13 4.23 0.22
C LEU A 45 -0.34 2.99 0.64
N LEU A 46 0.61 3.16 1.54
CA LEU A 46 1.38 2.02 2.04
C LEU A 46 0.49 1.05 2.79
N ARG A 47 -0.45 1.57 3.58
CA ARG A 47 -1.40 0.71 4.31
C ARG A 47 -2.27 -0.09 3.35
N LEU A 48 -2.77 0.57 2.30
CA LEU A 48 -3.57 -0.10 1.27
C LEU A 48 -2.73 -1.14 0.55
N GLY A 49 -1.48 -0.79 0.24
CA GLY A 49 -0.56 -1.71 -0.42
C GLY A 49 -0.30 -2.95 0.40
N LEU A 50 -0.13 -2.79 1.71
CA LEU A 50 0.07 -3.93 2.60
C LEU A 50 -1.15 -4.85 2.61
N GLY A 51 -2.35 -4.25 2.61
CA GLY A 51 -3.57 -5.03 2.54
C GLY A 51 -3.65 -5.84 1.25
N LEU A 52 -3.31 -5.22 0.14
CA LEU A 52 -3.33 -5.88 -1.15
C LEU A 52 -2.29 -7.01 -1.22
N VAL A 53 -1.08 -6.75 -0.69
CA VAL A 53 -0.03 -7.77 -0.64
C VAL A 53 -0.47 -8.95 0.21
N ARG A 54 -1.13 -8.70 1.33
CA ARG A 54 -1.63 -9.79 2.17
C ARG A 54 -2.61 -10.67 1.40
N ILE A 55 -3.54 -10.05 0.67
CA ILE A 55 -4.50 -10.78 -0.16
C ILE A 55 -3.76 -11.65 -1.18
N ALA A 56 -2.75 -11.08 -1.84
CA ALA A 56 -2.00 -11.79 -2.85
C ALA A 56 -1.24 -12.98 -2.26
N ILE A 57 -0.61 -12.80 -1.11
CA ILE A 57 0.12 -13.88 -0.46
C ILE A 57 -0.82 -14.98 0.00
N GLU A 58 -1.96 -14.64 0.56
CA GLU A 58 -2.96 -15.62 0.99
C GLU A 58 -3.49 -16.42 -0.19
N ALA A 59 -3.74 -15.73 -1.32
CA ALA A 59 -4.19 -16.39 -2.51
C ALA A 59 -3.16 -17.41 -3.01
N GLU A 60 -1.89 -16.99 -3.01
CA GLU A 60 -0.80 -17.86 -3.46
C GLU A 60 -0.70 -19.12 -2.61
N LYS A 61 -0.81 -18.97 -1.29
CA LYS A 61 -0.76 -20.10 -0.37
C LYS A 61 -1.88 -21.10 -0.59
N ARG A 62 -3.01 -20.65 -1.09
CA ARG A 62 -4.19 -21.50 -1.34
C ARG A 62 -4.25 -22.00 -2.77
N GLY A 63 -3.20 -21.76 -3.57
CA GLY A 63 -3.21 -22.16 -4.97
C GLY A 63 -4.18 -21.35 -5.81
N GLN A 64 -4.57 -20.18 -5.33
CA GLN A 64 -5.47 -19.29 -6.04
C GLN A 64 -4.67 -18.26 -6.83
N ARG A 65 -5.36 -17.55 -7.71
CA ARG A 65 -4.75 -16.51 -8.53
C ARG A 65 -5.39 -15.17 -8.23
N LEU A 66 -4.59 -14.12 -8.32
CA LEU A 66 -5.08 -12.75 -8.21
C LEU A 66 -5.20 -12.23 -9.63
N ILE A 67 -6.41 -11.93 -10.06
CA ILE A 67 -6.70 -11.59 -11.45
C ILE A 67 -7.44 -10.27 -11.51
N VAL A 68 -7.06 -9.42 -12.46
CA VAL A 68 -7.81 -8.21 -12.79
C VAL A 68 -8.83 -8.60 -13.85
N THR A 69 -10.09 -8.31 -13.60
CA THR A 69 -11.16 -8.64 -14.54
C THR A 69 -11.76 -7.36 -15.10
N SER A 70 -12.44 -7.49 -16.23
CA SER A 70 -13.28 -6.41 -16.74
C SER A 70 -14.55 -6.31 -15.89
N ALA A 71 -15.34 -5.28 -16.12
CA ALA A 71 -16.60 -5.10 -15.37
C ALA A 71 -17.56 -6.26 -15.59
N GLU A 72 -17.43 -6.95 -16.72
CA GLU A 72 -18.26 -8.11 -17.06
C GLU A 72 -17.73 -9.42 -16.47
N GLY A 73 -16.59 -9.37 -15.79
CA GLY A 73 -16.02 -10.53 -15.16
C GLY A 73 -15.00 -11.28 -16.01
N ASP A 74 -14.71 -10.81 -17.22
CA ASP A 74 -13.73 -11.47 -18.07
C ASP A 74 -12.32 -11.17 -17.58
N PRO A 75 -11.44 -12.19 -17.46
CA PRO A 75 -10.06 -11.95 -17.00
C PRO A 75 -9.30 -11.07 -17.99
N VAL A 76 -8.63 -10.06 -17.46
CA VAL A 76 -7.81 -9.15 -18.25
C VAL A 76 -6.33 -9.47 -18.09
N LYS A 77 -5.90 -9.67 -16.85
CA LYS A 77 -4.51 -10.02 -16.58
C LYS A 77 -4.39 -10.65 -15.20
N GLU A 78 -3.32 -11.41 -15.04
CA GLU A 78 -2.99 -12.01 -13.75
C GLU A 78 -1.94 -11.16 -13.06
N ILE A 79 -2.08 -10.99 -11.75
CA ILE A 79 -1.10 -10.26 -10.95
C ILE A 79 -0.18 -11.29 -10.32
N LEU A 80 1.12 -11.17 -10.62
CA LEU A 80 2.14 -12.04 -10.06
C LEU A 80 3.01 -11.24 -9.11
N LEU A 81 3.29 -11.83 -7.95
CA LEU A 81 4.21 -11.19 -7.02
C LEU A 81 5.63 -11.44 -7.49
N PRO A 82 6.49 -10.41 -7.42
CA PRO A 82 7.90 -10.64 -7.73
C PRO A 82 8.49 -11.59 -6.69
N SER A 83 9.35 -12.47 -7.15
CA SER A 83 10.00 -13.41 -6.24
C SER A 83 11.41 -12.98 -5.88
#